data_798c3d051691c1d706b6dc1d35c7bfd2
#
_entry.id   798c3d051691c1d706b6dc1d35c7bfd2
#
_cell.length_a   1.000
_cell.length_b   1.000
_cell.length_c   1.000
_cell.angle_alpha   90.00
_cell.angle_beta   90.00
_cell.angle_gamma   90.00
#
_symmetry.space_group_name_H-M   'P 1'
#
loop_
_entity.id
_entity.type
_entity.pdbx_description
1 polymer ?
#
loop_
_entity_poly.entity_id
_entity_poly.type
_entity_poly.pdbx_seq_one_letter_code
_entity_poly.pdbx_strand_id
1 'polypeptide(L)'
;MNDNDPNRQFNRALIDYYCCPEAFADFALRGDLCAGEGYFRLGPELIGYGQSSLGYYAETPAKATCDLLYHVRTEGTTCYIPFNPSAVVDNLRCERYVGGLKKKGWGAKPTTLVWELYYRLRPHLGVSIRKHLQRLWLRGWEKRRFPCWPVDRTVDQILEKLLALSMKAHRVESIPFIWFWPDGHKSCAILTHDVEESGGVDSCPALMEIDESFGIKSSFQFIPEKRYAVPPGLLELVRAKGFEVNVHDLNHDGHLYDHREEFLRRAEKINHYAREYGARGFRAGVLYRKLDWYDAYEFSYDMSVPNVGHLDPQLGGCCTVMPYFVGNVLELPVTTAQDYTLFNIFSDYSIDLWQRQIKLITENHGLLSFNVHPDYSLEKRARDTYTALLARLSQLRRQGEVWMALPREVDLWWRDRARMKISGEAGRWRIEGPGRERARLAYASLAGDRISYTFDSPVGQAPGARVNSSFEP
;
A
#
# COMPACT_ATOMS: atom_id res chain seq x y z
N MET A 1 17.43 -19.45 -11.25
CA MET A 1 16.32 -20.26 -10.71
C MET A 1 15.13 -20.04 -11.62
N ASN A 2 14.41 -21.09 -11.99
CA ASN A 2 13.34 -21.01 -12.99
C ASN A 2 12.12 -20.32 -12.37
N ASP A 3 11.84 -19.07 -12.74
CA ASP A 3 10.68 -18.30 -12.27
C ASP A 3 9.31 -18.86 -12.77
N ASN A 4 9.35 -19.92 -13.59
CA ASN A 4 8.19 -20.58 -14.18
C ASN A 4 7.77 -21.88 -13.44
N ASP A 5 8.27 -22.13 -12.23
CA ASP A 5 7.79 -23.25 -11.43
C ASP A 5 6.36 -22.97 -10.94
N PRO A 6 5.34 -23.77 -11.33
CA PRO A 6 3.94 -23.57 -10.93
C PRO A 6 3.76 -23.56 -9.41
N ASN A 7 4.54 -24.35 -8.69
CA ASN A 7 4.45 -24.44 -7.24
C ASN A 7 4.98 -23.19 -6.56
N ARG A 8 6.03 -22.58 -7.11
CA ARG A 8 6.57 -21.31 -6.65
C ARG A 8 5.62 -20.15 -6.93
N GLN A 9 4.99 -20.11 -8.11
CA GLN A 9 3.98 -19.10 -8.45
C GLN A 9 2.77 -19.18 -7.52
N PHE A 10 2.36 -20.38 -7.12
CA PHE A 10 1.26 -20.60 -6.19
C PHE A 10 1.55 -19.99 -4.81
N ASN A 11 2.78 -20.13 -4.32
CA ASN A 11 3.21 -19.72 -2.98
C ASN A 11 3.88 -18.33 -2.93
N ARG A 12 4.05 -17.68 -4.08
CA ARG A 12 4.82 -16.44 -4.25
C ARG A 12 4.38 -15.33 -3.28
N ALA A 13 3.09 -15.11 -3.10
CA ALA A 13 2.59 -14.00 -2.29
C ALA A 13 3.07 -14.08 -0.84
N LEU A 14 3.13 -15.27 -0.24
CA LEU A 14 3.63 -15.44 1.13
C LEU A 14 5.15 -15.24 1.20
N ILE A 15 5.89 -15.80 0.24
CA ILE A 15 7.35 -15.68 0.16
C ILE A 15 7.76 -14.23 -0.06
N ASP A 16 7.14 -13.54 -1.01
CA ASP A 16 7.47 -12.14 -1.33
C ASP A 16 7.15 -11.19 -0.15
N TYR A 17 6.09 -11.48 0.59
CA TYR A 17 5.71 -10.65 1.73
C TYR A 17 6.65 -10.83 2.94
N TYR A 18 6.95 -12.07 3.32
CA TYR A 18 7.74 -12.35 4.51
C TYR A 18 9.24 -12.55 4.22
N CYS A 19 9.63 -12.90 3.00
CA CYS A 19 10.98 -13.37 2.70
C CYS A 19 11.41 -14.47 3.69
N CYS A 20 10.51 -15.39 3.99
CA CYS A 20 10.76 -16.56 4.84
C CYS A 20 11.36 -17.71 4.04
N PRO A 21 11.92 -18.75 4.69
CA PRO A 21 12.37 -19.95 3.99
C PRO A 21 11.23 -20.60 3.21
N GLU A 22 11.49 -20.98 1.94
CA GLU A 22 10.48 -21.53 1.02
C GLU A 22 9.79 -22.80 1.58
N ALA A 23 10.48 -23.58 2.42
CA ALA A 23 9.93 -24.75 3.07
C ALA A 23 8.67 -24.43 3.92
N PHE A 24 8.50 -23.21 4.40
CA PHE A 24 7.31 -22.80 5.16
C PHE A 24 6.18 -22.27 4.28
N ALA A 25 6.35 -22.20 2.97
CA ALA A 25 5.31 -21.86 2.01
C ALA A 25 4.84 -23.11 1.26
N ASP A 26 4.54 -24.17 1.99
CA ASP A 26 4.15 -25.46 1.40
C ASP A 26 2.61 -25.58 1.30
N PHE A 27 2.06 -24.87 0.30
CA PHE A 27 0.65 -24.90 -0.03
C PHE A 27 0.44 -25.56 -1.38
N ALA A 28 -0.64 -26.34 -1.50
CA ALA A 28 -1.07 -26.95 -2.73
C ALA A 28 -2.58 -26.72 -2.97
N LEU A 29 -2.98 -26.73 -4.22
CA LEU A 29 -4.38 -26.60 -4.58
C LEU A 29 -5.15 -27.88 -4.26
N ARG A 30 -6.30 -27.74 -3.62
CA ARG A 30 -7.23 -28.83 -3.38
C ARG A 30 -8.30 -28.89 -4.49
N GLY A 31 -8.09 -29.74 -5.49
CA GLY A 31 -8.95 -29.88 -6.65
C GLY A 31 -8.71 -28.79 -7.71
N ASP A 32 -9.41 -28.85 -8.83
CA ASP A 32 -9.28 -27.91 -9.94
C ASP A 32 -10.07 -26.64 -9.69
N LEU A 33 -9.50 -25.49 -10.05
CA LEU A 33 -10.20 -24.20 -9.94
C LEU A 33 -11.37 -24.13 -10.95
N CYS A 34 -12.52 -23.68 -10.47
CA CYS A 34 -13.67 -23.41 -11.32
C CYS A 34 -13.48 -22.10 -12.09
N ALA A 35 -14.10 -21.98 -13.26
CA ALA A 35 -13.94 -20.83 -14.15
C ALA A 35 -14.49 -19.49 -13.61
N GLY A 36 -15.40 -19.54 -12.63
CA GLY A 36 -16.03 -18.34 -12.06
C GLY A 36 -15.17 -17.65 -11.01
N GLU A 37 -15.05 -16.34 -11.10
CA GLU A 37 -14.43 -15.51 -10.07
C GLU A 37 -15.48 -14.76 -9.24
N GLY A 38 -15.23 -14.60 -7.96
CA GLY A 38 -16.12 -13.83 -7.08
C GLY A 38 -15.62 -13.77 -5.66
N TYR A 39 -16.50 -13.29 -4.78
CA TYR A 39 -16.19 -13.09 -3.38
C TYR A 39 -16.47 -14.34 -2.55
N PHE A 40 -15.61 -14.61 -1.59
CA PHE A 40 -15.75 -15.64 -0.57
C PHE A 40 -15.13 -15.16 0.75
N ARG A 41 -15.31 -15.93 1.81
CA ARG A 41 -14.73 -15.61 3.12
C ARG A 41 -13.48 -16.45 3.39
N LEU A 42 -12.59 -15.86 4.16
CA LEU A 42 -11.38 -16.49 4.71
C LEU A 42 -11.35 -16.29 6.24
N GLY A 43 -12.32 -16.90 6.91
CA GLY A 43 -12.66 -16.65 8.29
C GLY A 43 -13.82 -15.65 8.43
N PRO A 44 -14.19 -15.30 9.68
CA PRO A 44 -15.42 -14.55 9.95
C PRO A 44 -15.45 -13.13 9.36
N GLU A 45 -14.30 -12.49 9.19
CA GLU A 45 -14.22 -11.06 8.84
C GLU A 45 -13.49 -10.78 7.51
N LEU A 46 -12.67 -11.73 7.01
CA LEU A 46 -11.87 -11.49 5.81
C LEU A 46 -12.63 -11.84 4.54
N ILE A 47 -12.48 -11.00 3.54
CA ILE A 47 -13.06 -11.18 2.20
C ILE A 47 -11.93 -11.47 1.22
N GLY A 48 -12.00 -12.62 0.54
CA GLY A 48 -11.18 -12.95 -0.62
C GLY A 48 -11.95 -12.71 -1.92
N TYR A 49 -11.22 -12.53 -3.02
CA TYR A 49 -11.76 -12.44 -4.37
C TYR A 49 -10.92 -13.27 -5.34
N GLY A 50 -11.55 -14.15 -6.10
CA GLY A 50 -10.87 -14.99 -7.08
C GLY A 50 -11.68 -16.24 -7.39
N GLN A 51 -10.98 -17.27 -7.87
CA GLN A 51 -11.52 -18.59 -8.17
C GLN A 51 -11.41 -19.53 -6.97
N SER A 52 -12.33 -20.46 -6.82
CA SER A 52 -12.24 -21.58 -5.87
C SER A 52 -12.49 -22.91 -6.54
N SER A 53 -11.92 -23.99 -5.98
CA SER A 53 -12.19 -25.36 -6.45
C SER A 53 -13.54 -25.92 -5.98
N LEU A 54 -14.26 -25.18 -5.12
CA LEU A 54 -15.57 -25.55 -4.64
C LEU A 54 -16.72 -25.05 -5.54
N GLY A 55 -16.42 -24.32 -6.61
CA GLY A 55 -17.42 -23.72 -7.49
C GLY A 55 -18.26 -22.62 -6.84
N TYR A 56 -17.93 -22.23 -5.63
CA TYR A 56 -18.63 -21.16 -4.92
C TYR A 56 -18.02 -19.80 -5.24
N TYR A 57 -18.87 -18.88 -5.60
CA TYR A 57 -18.52 -17.46 -5.67
C TYR A 57 -19.75 -16.58 -5.42
N ALA A 58 -19.55 -15.40 -4.83
CA ALA A 58 -20.58 -14.40 -4.67
C ALA A 58 -20.27 -13.17 -5.53
N GLU A 59 -21.30 -12.54 -6.07
CA GLU A 59 -21.15 -11.33 -6.89
C GLU A 59 -20.77 -10.08 -6.08
N THR A 60 -21.00 -10.10 -4.77
CA THR A 60 -20.72 -8.97 -3.86
C THR A 60 -20.18 -9.45 -2.52
N PRO A 61 -19.37 -8.67 -1.82
CA PRO A 61 -18.83 -9.03 -0.49
C PRO A 61 -19.94 -9.37 0.52
N ALA A 62 -21.06 -8.64 0.47
CA ALA A 62 -22.19 -8.85 1.39
C ALA A 62 -22.87 -10.23 1.23
N LYS A 63 -22.74 -10.85 0.05
CA LYS A 63 -23.26 -12.18 -0.25
C LYS A 63 -22.25 -13.31 -0.05
N ALA A 64 -21.00 -12.98 0.28
CA ALA A 64 -19.94 -13.93 0.54
C ALA A 64 -20.21 -14.65 1.86
N THR A 65 -20.85 -15.81 1.82
CA THR A 65 -21.22 -16.62 3.00
C THR A 65 -20.34 -17.85 3.17
N CYS A 66 -19.78 -18.38 2.07
CA CYS A 66 -18.90 -19.55 2.13
C CYS A 66 -17.52 -19.18 2.67
N ASP A 67 -17.11 -19.85 3.74
CA ASP A 67 -15.76 -19.69 4.30
C ASP A 67 -14.86 -20.82 3.83
N LEU A 68 -13.91 -20.48 2.97
CA LEU A 68 -13.00 -21.44 2.36
C LEU A 68 -11.99 -22.04 3.34
N LEU A 69 -11.73 -21.41 4.48
CA LEU A 69 -10.81 -21.95 5.48
C LEU A 69 -11.33 -23.24 6.14
N TYR A 70 -12.64 -23.44 6.21
CA TYR A 70 -13.20 -24.72 6.68
C TYR A 70 -12.87 -25.92 5.76
N HIS A 71 -12.42 -25.64 4.55
CA HIS A 71 -12.10 -26.66 3.56
C HIS A 71 -10.59 -26.91 3.42
N VAL A 72 -9.78 -26.27 4.23
CA VAL A 72 -8.32 -26.51 4.30
C VAL A 72 -8.07 -27.90 4.90
N ARG A 73 -7.14 -28.63 4.32
CA ARG A 73 -6.64 -29.91 4.84
C ARG A 73 -5.13 -29.87 4.91
N THR A 74 -4.57 -30.60 5.86
CA THR A 74 -3.11 -30.71 6.03
C THR A 74 -2.73 -32.17 5.91
N GLU A 75 -1.74 -32.48 5.04
CA GLU A 75 -1.13 -33.78 4.89
C GLU A 75 0.39 -33.63 4.99
N GLY A 76 1.00 -34.19 6.05
CA GLY A 76 2.40 -33.92 6.39
C GLY A 76 2.58 -32.42 6.73
N THR A 77 3.45 -31.73 6.00
CA THR A 77 3.69 -30.28 6.09
C THR A 77 2.89 -29.47 5.07
N THR A 78 2.31 -30.12 4.08
CA THR A 78 1.60 -29.46 2.97
C THR A 78 0.17 -29.08 3.39
N CYS A 79 -0.21 -27.82 3.16
CA CYS A 79 -1.55 -27.31 3.33
C CYS A 79 -2.32 -27.33 1.99
N TYR A 80 -3.33 -28.17 1.86
CA TYR A 80 -4.22 -28.21 0.69
C TYR A 80 -5.37 -27.22 0.87
N ILE A 81 -5.40 -26.17 0.04
CA ILE A 81 -6.37 -25.07 0.10
C ILE A 81 -7.22 -25.01 -1.19
N PRO A 82 -8.52 -24.61 -1.09
CA PRO A 82 -9.43 -24.64 -2.25
C PRO A 82 -9.37 -23.38 -3.12
N PHE A 83 -8.30 -22.60 -3.07
CA PHE A 83 -8.08 -21.39 -3.87
C PHE A 83 -6.59 -21.15 -4.10
N ASN A 84 -6.24 -20.33 -5.09
CA ASN A 84 -4.84 -19.92 -5.28
C ASN A 84 -4.55 -18.67 -4.43
N PRO A 85 -3.69 -18.74 -3.39
CA PRO A 85 -3.44 -17.64 -2.48
C PRO A 85 -2.76 -16.45 -3.17
N SER A 86 -1.82 -16.69 -4.09
CA SER A 86 -1.15 -15.61 -4.82
C SER A 86 -2.13 -14.90 -5.77
N ALA A 87 -2.99 -15.63 -6.45
CA ALA A 87 -4.01 -15.04 -7.31
C ALA A 87 -5.03 -14.20 -6.51
N VAL A 88 -5.43 -14.66 -5.32
CA VAL A 88 -6.34 -13.90 -4.44
C VAL A 88 -5.69 -12.60 -3.96
N VAL A 89 -4.43 -12.66 -3.53
CA VAL A 89 -3.67 -11.49 -3.11
C VAL A 89 -3.49 -10.51 -4.27
N ASP A 90 -3.09 -10.99 -5.45
CA ASP A 90 -2.91 -10.16 -6.64
C ASP A 90 -4.23 -9.53 -7.11
N ASN A 91 -5.34 -10.27 -7.05
CA ASN A 91 -6.67 -9.75 -7.40
C ASN A 91 -7.12 -8.61 -6.47
N LEU A 92 -6.77 -8.69 -5.17
CA LEU A 92 -7.05 -7.61 -4.23
C LEU A 92 -6.12 -6.42 -4.45
N ARG A 93 -4.81 -6.64 -4.54
CA ARG A 93 -3.81 -5.58 -4.78
C ARG A 93 -4.03 -4.85 -6.10
N CYS A 94 -4.39 -5.59 -7.16
CA CYS A 94 -4.67 -5.02 -8.48
C CYS A 94 -6.13 -4.61 -8.67
N GLU A 95 -6.93 -4.58 -7.60
CA GLU A 95 -8.32 -4.09 -7.60
C GLU A 95 -9.27 -4.80 -8.59
N ARG A 96 -8.98 -6.04 -8.99
CA ARG A 96 -9.82 -6.81 -9.92
C ARG A 96 -11.21 -7.11 -9.35
N TYR A 97 -11.36 -7.08 -8.04
CA TYR A 97 -12.62 -7.23 -7.32
C TYR A 97 -13.60 -6.05 -7.53
N VAL A 98 -13.14 -4.88 -7.96
CA VAL A 98 -13.95 -3.64 -8.07
C VAL A 98 -15.11 -3.80 -9.06
N GLY A 99 -14.98 -4.64 -10.08
CA GLY A 99 -16.07 -4.96 -11.02
C GLY A 99 -17.34 -5.44 -10.33
N GLY A 100 -17.24 -6.25 -9.30
CA GLY A 100 -18.36 -6.74 -8.50
C GLY A 100 -18.96 -5.66 -7.59
N LEU A 101 -18.17 -4.74 -7.08
CA LEU A 101 -18.67 -3.60 -6.30
C LEU A 101 -19.56 -2.66 -7.14
N LYS A 102 -19.30 -2.58 -8.45
CA LYS A 102 -20.10 -1.74 -9.37
C LYS A 102 -21.49 -2.30 -9.67
N LYS A 103 -21.71 -3.62 -9.56
CA LYS A 103 -22.94 -4.27 -10.02
C LYS A 103 -24.15 -4.10 -9.11
N LYS A 104 -24.03 -3.83 -7.82
CA LYS A 104 -25.17 -3.61 -6.90
C LYS A 104 -24.84 -2.69 -5.73
N GLY A 105 -25.35 -1.44 -5.79
CA GLY A 105 -25.83 -0.69 -4.63
C GLY A 105 -24.84 -0.34 -3.50
N TRP A 106 -23.56 -0.49 -3.69
CA TRP A 106 -22.56 0.05 -2.77
C TRP A 106 -22.27 1.51 -3.15
N GLY A 107 -23.05 2.39 -2.55
CA GLY A 107 -23.28 3.76 -2.97
C GLY A 107 -24.24 3.69 -4.15
N ALA A 108 -25.52 4.06 -3.93
CA ALA A 108 -26.50 4.12 -5.02
C ALA A 108 -25.84 4.84 -6.19
N LYS A 109 -25.49 4.12 -7.26
CA LYS A 109 -25.07 4.79 -8.47
C LYS A 109 -26.22 5.70 -8.90
N PRO A 110 -25.96 6.97 -9.07
CA PRO A 110 -26.65 7.62 -10.16
C PRO A 110 -26.43 6.71 -11.36
N THR A 111 -27.44 6.46 -12.16
CA THR A 111 -27.33 5.65 -13.38
C THR A 111 -26.04 6.03 -14.12
N THR A 112 -25.43 5.12 -14.87
CA THR A 112 -24.23 5.38 -15.71
C THR A 112 -24.34 6.73 -16.41
N LEU A 113 -25.55 7.09 -16.80
CA LEU A 113 -25.97 8.37 -17.41
C LEU A 113 -25.71 9.59 -16.50
N VAL A 114 -25.94 9.49 -15.19
CA VAL A 114 -25.71 10.61 -14.25
C VAL A 114 -24.20 10.81 -14.03
N TRP A 115 -23.43 9.73 -14.06
CA TRP A 115 -21.97 9.80 -14.01
C TRP A 115 -21.37 10.40 -15.28
N GLU A 116 -21.79 9.93 -16.45
CA GLU A 116 -21.39 10.50 -17.72
C GLU A 116 -21.78 11.97 -17.81
N LEU A 117 -22.98 12.31 -17.34
CA LEU A 117 -23.45 13.69 -17.26
C LEU A 117 -22.64 14.52 -16.26
N TYR A 118 -22.30 13.97 -15.08
CA TYR A 118 -21.43 14.64 -14.10
C TYR A 118 -20.06 14.93 -14.69
N TYR A 119 -19.39 13.94 -15.29
CA TYR A 119 -18.07 14.14 -15.88
C TYR A 119 -18.12 15.09 -17.08
N ARG A 120 -19.17 15.06 -17.86
CA ARG A 120 -19.38 15.99 -18.97
C ARG A 120 -19.62 17.42 -18.51
N LEU A 121 -20.29 17.59 -17.39
CA LEU A 121 -20.57 18.90 -16.78
C LEU A 121 -19.48 19.36 -15.81
N ARG A 122 -18.64 18.46 -15.33
CA ARG A 122 -17.56 18.74 -14.36
C ARG A 122 -16.69 19.94 -14.71
N PRO A 123 -16.25 20.14 -15.97
CA PRO A 123 -15.48 21.32 -16.34
C PRO A 123 -16.23 22.64 -16.20
N HIS A 124 -17.55 22.59 -16.28
CA HIS A 124 -18.44 23.74 -16.19
C HIS A 124 -19.01 23.96 -14.77
N LEU A 125 -18.81 23.00 -13.86
CA LEU A 125 -19.27 23.10 -12.49
C LEU A 125 -18.22 23.84 -11.63
N GLY A 126 -18.66 24.89 -10.96
CA GLY A 126 -17.81 25.59 -9.98
C GLY A 126 -17.29 24.63 -8.90
N VAL A 127 -16.08 24.91 -8.39
CA VAL A 127 -15.38 24.08 -7.39
C VAL A 127 -16.26 23.77 -6.17
N SER A 128 -17.03 24.75 -5.68
CA SER A 128 -17.93 24.57 -4.52
C SER A 128 -19.04 23.55 -4.79
N ILE A 129 -19.60 23.53 -6.01
CA ILE A 129 -20.64 22.56 -6.40
C ILE A 129 -20.02 21.16 -6.48
N ARG A 130 -18.85 21.02 -7.09
CA ARG A 130 -18.12 19.74 -7.17
C ARG A 130 -17.82 19.17 -5.79
N LYS A 131 -17.30 19.99 -4.88
CA LYS A 131 -17.04 19.60 -3.48
C LYS A 131 -18.32 19.16 -2.76
N HIS A 132 -19.44 19.86 -2.97
CA HIS A 132 -20.71 19.48 -2.37
C HIS A 132 -21.22 18.13 -2.89
N LEU A 133 -21.13 17.88 -4.19
CA LEU A 133 -21.50 16.59 -4.80
C LEU A 133 -20.60 15.44 -4.31
N GLN A 134 -19.31 15.68 -4.17
CA GLN A 134 -18.37 14.70 -3.61
C GLN A 134 -18.70 14.35 -2.15
N ARG A 135 -19.03 15.35 -1.31
CA ARG A 135 -19.46 15.13 0.08
C ARG A 135 -20.73 14.28 0.16
N LEU A 136 -21.72 14.56 -0.69
CA LEU A 136 -22.94 13.77 -0.76
C LEU A 136 -22.66 12.33 -1.20
N TRP A 137 -21.77 12.14 -2.18
CA TRP A 137 -21.37 10.83 -2.66
C TRP A 137 -20.64 10.00 -1.62
N LEU A 138 -19.72 10.62 -0.88
CA LEU A 138 -18.93 9.96 0.15
C LEU A 138 -19.66 9.78 1.47
N ARG A 139 -20.91 10.28 1.60
CA ARG A 139 -21.68 10.17 2.84
C ARG A 139 -21.88 8.71 3.23
N GLY A 140 -21.41 8.34 4.43
CA GLY A 140 -21.55 6.98 5.00
C GLY A 140 -20.54 5.96 4.49
N TRP A 141 -19.53 6.39 3.71
CA TRP A 141 -18.48 5.48 3.24
C TRP A 141 -17.57 4.96 4.37
N GLU A 142 -17.42 5.71 5.46
CA GLU A 142 -16.72 5.26 6.67
C GLU A 142 -17.35 4.03 7.35
N LYS A 143 -18.58 3.69 6.97
CA LYS A 143 -19.30 2.50 7.47
C LYS A 143 -19.10 1.27 6.59
N ARG A 144 -18.34 1.38 5.51
CA ARG A 144 -18.06 0.25 4.62
C ARG A 144 -17.21 -0.80 5.33
N ARG A 145 -17.60 -2.07 5.18
CA ARG A 145 -16.89 -3.19 5.78
C ARG A 145 -15.76 -3.71 4.91
N PHE A 146 -15.81 -3.46 3.58
CA PHE A 146 -14.79 -3.90 2.64
C PHE A 146 -14.78 -2.99 1.38
N PRO A 147 -13.63 -2.43 0.95
CA PRO A 147 -12.45 -2.27 1.81
C PRO A 147 -12.76 -1.45 3.06
N CYS A 148 -12.09 -1.74 4.19
CA CYS A 148 -12.38 -1.17 5.50
C CYS A 148 -11.76 0.23 5.64
N TRP A 149 -12.57 1.21 6.01
CA TRP A 149 -12.10 2.56 6.31
C TRP A 149 -11.70 2.72 7.79
N PRO A 150 -10.66 3.49 8.15
CA PRO A 150 -9.80 4.33 7.30
C PRO A 150 -8.53 3.63 6.81
N VAL A 151 -8.32 2.37 7.14
CA VAL A 151 -7.20 1.53 6.72
C VAL A 151 -7.70 0.12 6.49
N ASP A 152 -7.44 -0.43 5.33
CA ASP A 152 -7.73 -1.83 5.02
C ASP A 152 -6.46 -2.67 5.05
N ARG A 153 -6.53 -3.84 5.69
CA ARG A 153 -5.43 -4.80 5.85
C ARG A 153 -5.82 -6.20 5.41
N THR A 154 -6.83 -6.30 4.56
CA THR A 154 -7.34 -7.61 4.14
C THR A 154 -6.26 -8.51 3.56
N VAL A 155 -5.40 -7.96 2.69
CA VAL A 155 -4.27 -8.72 2.11
C VAL A 155 -3.28 -9.14 3.18
N ASP A 156 -2.88 -8.22 4.06
CA ASP A 156 -1.93 -8.49 5.14
C ASP A 156 -2.46 -9.59 6.06
N GLN A 157 -3.75 -9.52 6.42
CA GLN A 157 -4.42 -10.51 7.27
C GLN A 157 -4.59 -11.88 6.57
N ILE A 158 -4.80 -11.93 5.25
CA ILE A 158 -4.79 -13.17 4.49
C ILE A 158 -3.42 -13.84 4.59
N LEU A 159 -2.34 -13.08 4.42
CA LEU A 159 -0.98 -13.58 4.52
C LEU A 159 -0.64 -14.04 5.95
N GLU A 160 -1.09 -13.33 6.98
CA GLU A 160 -1.01 -13.76 8.38
C GLU A 160 -1.75 -15.10 8.61
N LYS A 161 -2.94 -15.28 8.00
CA LYS A 161 -3.68 -16.56 8.10
C LYS A 161 -2.95 -17.70 7.40
N LEU A 162 -2.38 -17.47 6.23
CA LEU A 162 -1.57 -18.47 5.53
C LEU A 162 -0.35 -18.86 6.36
N LEU A 163 0.35 -17.89 6.94
CA LEU A 163 1.49 -18.15 7.80
C LEU A 163 1.09 -18.96 9.04
N ALA A 164 -0.06 -18.67 9.65
CA ALA A 164 -0.60 -19.45 10.77
C ALA A 164 -0.96 -20.89 10.39
N LEU A 165 -1.49 -21.11 9.19
CA LEU A 165 -1.73 -22.46 8.67
C LEU A 165 -0.43 -23.23 8.46
N SER A 166 0.59 -22.58 7.90
CA SER A 166 1.93 -23.16 7.75
C SER A 166 2.54 -23.55 9.09
N MET A 167 2.51 -22.68 10.10
CA MET A 167 3.01 -23.02 11.43
C MET A 167 2.34 -24.26 12.00
N LYS A 168 1.02 -24.37 11.87
CA LYS A 168 0.25 -25.52 12.35
C LYS A 168 0.63 -26.80 11.61
N ALA A 169 0.81 -26.73 10.28
CA ALA A 169 1.18 -27.88 9.46
C ALA A 169 2.60 -28.39 9.79
N HIS A 170 3.55 -27.48 9.92
CA HIS A 170 4.93 -27.80 10.27
C HIS A 170 5.14 -28.09 11.75
N ARG A 171 4.13 -27.86 12.61
CA ARG A 171 4.18 -28.03 14.06
C ARG A 171 5.34 -27.20 14.68
N VAL A 172 5.54 -25.99 14.20
CA VAL A 172 6.56 -25.06 14.72
C VAL A 172 5.91 -23.92 15.48
N GLU A 173 6.60 -23.45 16.53
CA GLU A 173 6.15 -22.34 17.36
C GLU A 173 6.39 -21.00 16.69
N SER A 174 7.37 -20.94 15.77
CA SER A 174 7.70 -19.71 15.05
C SER A 174 8.30 -20.01 13.67
N ILE A 175 8.15 -19.04 12.76
CA ILE A 175 8.77 -19.03 11.42
C ILE A 175 9.68 -17.82 11.34
N PRO A 176 10.99 -18.01 10.98
CA PRO A 176 11.89 -16.91 10.73
C PRO A 176 11.54 -16.19 9.42
N PHE A 177 11.68 -14.87 9.42
CA PHE A 177 11.48 -14.05 8.23
C PHE A 177 12.37 -12.81 8.25
N ILE A 178 12.54 -12.15 7.10
CA ILE A 178 13.27 -10.89 7.03
C ILE A 178 12.32 -9.77 7.39
N TRP A 179 12.67 -9.00 8.42
CA TRP A 179 11.85 -7.89 8.87
C TRP A 179 11.52 -6.90 7.75
N PHE A 180 10.37 -6.25 7.84
CA PHE A 180 9.85 -5.41 6.76
C PHE A 180 10.72 -4.18 6.49
N TRP A 181 11.27 -3.56 7.53
CA TRP A 181 11.98 -2.28 7.42
C TRP A 181 13.43 -2.39 7.88
N PRO A 182 14.33 -1.57 7.29
CA PRO A 182 15.74 -1.63 7.65
C PRO A 182 15.96 -1.27 9.12
N ASP A 183 17.09 -1.74 9.67
CA ASP A 183 17.58 -1.44 11.01
C ASP A 183 16.62 -1.81 12.16
N GLY A 184 15.53 -2.54 11.86
CA GLY A 184 14.52 -2.96 12.83
C GLY A 184 13.47 -1.89 13.14
N HIS A 185 13.35 -0.84 12.34
CA HIS A 185 12.26 0.13 12.48
C HIS A 185 10.89 -0.57 12.44
N LYS A 186 9.95 -0.11 13.27
CA LYS A 186 8.61 -0.72 13.33
C LYS A 186 7.80 -0.47 12.08
N SER A 187 7.94 0.72 11.48
CA SER A 187 7.22 1.16 10.28
C SER A 187 8.10 2.11 9.47
N CYS A 188 7.64 2.43 8.28
CA CYS A 188 8.25 3.43 7.40
C CYS A 188 7.26 4.56 7.12
N ALA A 189 7.77 5.77 6.88
CA ALA A 189 6.96 6.89 6.41
C ALA A 189 7.62 7.59 5.23
N ILE A 190 6.82 7.89 4.22
CA ILE A 190 7.17 8.75 3.10
C ILE A 190 6.23 9.95 3.06
N LEU A 191 6.78 11.09 2.68
CA LEU A 191 6.05 12.33 2.51
C LEU A 191 6.21 12.79 1.06
N THR A 192 5.10 13.08 0.41
CA THR A 192 5.05 13.39 -1.03
C THR A 192 4.20 14.62 -1.28
N HIS A 193 4.54 15.38 -2.33
CA HIS A 193 3.89 16.63 -2.70
C HIS A 193 3.51 16.62 -4.18
N ASP A 194 2.23 16.56 -4.48
CA ASP A 194 1.73 16.70 -5.84
C ASP A 194 1.62 18.20 -6.16
N VAL A 195 2.45 18.65 -7.10
CA VAL A 195 2.50 20.06 -7.53
C VAL A 195 1.56 20.21 -8.73
N GLU A 196 0.35 20.73 -8.48
CA GLU A 196 -0.71 20.73 -9.50
C GLU A 196 -0.92 22.06 -10.21
N GLU A 197 -0.55 23.19 -9.57
CA GLU A 197 -0.75 24.54 -10.10
C GLU A 197 0.55 25.39 -10.00
N SER A 198 0.61 26.50 -10.71
CA SER A 198 1.76 27.40 -10.68
C SER A 198 2.05 27.95 -9.29
N GLY A 199 1.01 28.23 -8.49
CA GLY A 199 1.17 28.66 -7.09
C GLY A 199 1.88 27.61 -6.22
N GLY A 200 1.65 26.32 -6.50
CA GLY A 200 2.35 25.21 -5.87
C GLY A 200 3.83 25.17 -6.25
N VAL A 201 4.16 25.42 -7.54
CA VAL A 201 5.55 25.56 -8.00
C VAL A 201 6.29 26.64 -7.22
N ASP A 202 5.67 27.81 -7.08
CA ASP A 202 6.24 28.96 -6.35
C ASP A 202 6.40 28.67 -4.86
N SER A 203 5.58 27.79 -4.31
CA SER A 203 5.56 27.41 -2.89
C SER A 203 6.56 26.31 -2.52
N CYS A 204 7.09 25.57 -3.50
CA CYS A 204 8.00 24.44 -3.24
C CYS A 204 9.22 24.84 -2.37
N PRO A 205 9.92 25.97 -2.59
CA PRO A 205 11.07 26.33 -1.75
C PRO A 205 10.68 26.54 -0.27
N ALA A 206 9.57 27.23 -0.02
CA ALA A 206 9.09 27.47 1.33
C ALA A 206 8.64 26.17 2.03
N LEU A 207 8.01 25.24 1.27
CA LEU A 207 7.61 23.95 1.80
C LEU A 207 8.82 23.07 2.14
N MET A 208 9.87 23.08 1.31
CA MET A 208 11.13 22.41 1.63
C MET A 208 11.75 22.95 2.93
N GLU A 209 11.71 24.28 3.17
CA GLU A 209 12.20 24.87 4.41
C GLU A 209 11.40 24.41 5.64
N ILE A 210 10.08 24.29 5.50
CA ILE A 210 9.22 23.75 6.55
C ILE A 210 9.60 22.29 6.85
N ASP A 211 9.71 21.43 5.84
CA ASP A 211 10.10 20.03 6.01
C ASP A 211 11.49 19.90 6.67
N GLU A 212 12.47 20.69 6.19
CA GLU A 212 13.82 20.72 6.76
C GLU A 212 13.84 21.14 8.22
N SER A 213 12.97 22.07 8.64
CA SER A 213 12.88 22.50 10.03
C SER A 213 12.50 21.38 11.00
N PHE A 214 11.83 20.33 10.50
CA PHE A 214 11.55 19.09 11.21
C PHE A 214 12.56 17.98 10.93
N GLY A 215 13.57 18.25 10.10
CA GLY A 215 14.58 17.29 9.65
C GLY A 215 14.00 16.21 8.76
N ILE A 216 12.94 16.49 8.02
CA ILE A 216 12.27 15.58 7.09
C ILE A 216 12.66 15.96 5.66
N LYS A 217 12.83 14.97 4.80
CA LYS A 217 12.93 15.13 3.35
C LYS A 217 11.71 14.48 2.72
N SER A 218 11.23 15.09 1.64
CA SER A 218 10.03 14.68 0.92
C SER A 218 10.29 14.56 -0.59
N SER A 219 9.31 14.06 -1.31
CA SER A 219 9.35 13.93 -2.77
C SER A 219 8.33 14.87 -3.41
N PHE A 220 8.74 15.57 -4.46
CA PHE A 220 7.90 16.49 -5.24
C PHE A 220 7.58 15.87 -6.60
N GLN A 221 6.29 15.75 -6.93
CA GLN A 221 5.78 15.20 -8.16
C GLN A 221 5.33 16.35 -9.06
N PHE A 222 6.03 16.56 -10.20
CA PHE A 222 5.75 17.65 -11.12
C PHE A 222 4.99 17.17 -12.35
N ILE A 223 4.04 18.01 -12.83
CA ILE A 223 3.29 17.78 -14.07
C ILE A 223 4.10 18.35 -15.25
N PRO A 224 4.52 17.53 -16.23
CA PRO A 224 5.39 18.00 -17.30
C PRO A 224 4.74 18.95 -18.31
N GLU A 225 3.45 18.77 -18.61
CA GLU A 225 2.79 19.51 -19.72
C GLU A 225 1.53 20.26 -19.25
N LYS A 226 1.26 21.40 -19.88
CA LYS A 226 0.00 22.16 -19.88
C LYS A 226 -0.40 22.91 -18.61
N ARG A 227 -0.07 22.45 -17.42
CA ARG A 227 -0.51 23.10 -16.17
C ARG A 227 0.33 24.34 -15.85
N TYR A 228 1.63 24.20 -15.94
CA TYR A 228 2.64 25.22 -15.69
C TYR A 228 3.93 24.85 -16.41
N ALA A 229 4.88 25.76 -16.46
CA ALA A 229 6.23 25.42 -16.84
C ALA A 229 7.04 24.98 -15.63
N VAL A 230 7.69 23.84 -15.70
CA VAL A 230 8.59 23.35 -14.64
C VAL A 230 9.94 24.06 -14.78
N PRO A 231 10.34 24.94 -13.85
CA PRO A 231 11.63 25.64 -13.97
C PRO A 231 12.80 24.65 -13.79
N PRO A 232 13.75 24.55 -14.72
CA PRO A 232 14.91 23.67 -14.57
C PRO A 232 15.68 23.89 -13.28
N GLY A 233 15.88 25.16 -12.89
CA GLY A 233 16.55 25.53 -11.65
C GLY A 233 15.82 25.05 -10.39
N LEU A 234 14.49 24.88 -10.42
CA LEU A 234 13.74 24.33 -9.31
C LEU A 234 14.04 22.84 -9.09
N LEU A 235 14.08 22.05 -10.19
CA LEU A 235 14.42 20.62 -10.11
C LEU A 235 15.83 20.40 -9.54
N GLU A 236 16.78 21.28 -9.97
CA GLU A 236 18.15 21.27 -9.43
C GLU A 236 18.19 21.65 -7.95
N LEU A 237 17.44 22.67 -7.54
CA LEU A 237 17.33 23.09 -6.15
C LEU A 237 16.76 21.97 -5.26
N VAL A 238 15.67 21.31 -5.70
CA VAL A 238 15.04 20.19 -4.98
C VAL A 238 16.08 19.09 -4.72
N ARG A 239 16.81 18.69 -5.77
CA ARG A 239 17.84 17.65 -5.65
C ARG A 239 19.05 18.08 -4.80
N ALA A 240 19.53 19.30 -4.99
CA ALA A 240 20.67 19.83 -4.24
C ALA A 240 20.40 19.90 -2.74
N LYS A 241 19.14 20.16 -2.36
CA LYS A 241 18.69 20.13 -0.97
C LYS A 241 18.40 18.70 -0.45
N GLY A 242 18.61 17.64 -1.25
CA GLY A 242 18.42 16.23 -0.87
C GLY A 242 16.97 15.76 -0.89
N PHE A 243 16.06 16.54 -1.47
CA PHE A 243 14.69 16.13 -1.77
C PHE A 243 14.62 15.29 -3.04
N GLU A 244 13.47 14.74 -3.35
CA GLU A 244 13.28 13.89 -4.52
C GLU A 244 12.35 14.54 -5.55
N VAL A 245 12.67 14.35 -6.83
CA VAL A 245 11.86 14.78 -7.97
C VAL A 245 11.26 13.57 -8.64
N ASN A 246 9.94 13.58 -8.85
CA ASN A 246 9.20 12.56 -9.58
C ASN A 246 8.21 13.18 -10.57
N VAL A 247 7.59 12.34 -11.40
CA VAL A 247 6.62 12.76 -12.42
C VAL A 247 5.19 12.57 -11.90
N HIS A 248 4.35 13.58 -12.11
CA HIS A 248 2.93 13.55 -11.81
C HIS A 248 2.07 13.61 -13.07
N ASP A 249 1.59 12.45 -13.55
CA ASP A 249 0.85 12.37 -14.83
C ASP A 249 1.66 12.92 -16.03
N LEU A 250 1.01 13.19 -17.14
CA LEU A 250 1.56 13.98 -18.24
C LEU A 250 1.07 15.44 -18.19
N ASN A 251 -0.23 15.63 -18.03
CA ASN A 251 -0.90 16.92 -18.08
C ASN A 251 -2.09 17.08 -17.13
N HIS A 252 -2.31 16.09 -16.30
CA HIS A 252 -3.33 16.04 -15.24
C HIS A 252 -4.76 16.34 -15.75
N ASP A 253 -5.10 15.85 -16.94
CA ASP A 253 -6.44 16.06 -17.55
C ASP A 253 -7.47 14.98 -17.15
N GLY A 254 -7.02 13.93 -16.44
CA GLY A 254 -7.87 12.80 -15.99
C GLY A 254 -8.17 11.78 -17.09
N HIS A 255 -7.55 11.86 -18.25
CA HIS A 255 -7.80 11.00 -19.42
C HIS A 255 -6.68 10.01 -19.73
N LEU A 256 -5.68 9.89 -18.84
CA LEU A 256 -4.49 9.04 -19.08
C LEU A 256 -4.87 7.58 -19.37
N TYR A 257 -5.89 7.04 -18.67
CA TYR A 257 -6.28 5.63 -18.75
C TYR A 257 -7.60 5.36 -19.47
N ASP A 258 -8.11 6.29 -20.28
CA ASP A 258 -9.37 6.10 -20.98
C ASP A 258 -9.25 5.05 -22.09
N HIS A 259 -8.21 5.13 -22.92
CA HIS A 259 -7.95 4.25 -24.05
C HIS A 259 -6.49 3.77 -24.09
N ARG A 260 -6.27 2.48 -24.38
CA ARG A 260 -4.92 1.86 -24.37
C ARG A 260 -3.95 2.51 -25.35
N GLU A 261 -4.39 2.85 -26.55
CA GLU A 261 -3.52 3.48 -27.55
C GLU A 261 -3.08 4.87 -27.11
N GLU A 262 -4.00 5.68 -26.58
CA GLU A 262 -3.67 7.00 -26.04
C GLU A 262 -2.74 6.90 -24.84
N PHE A 263 -3.00 5.94 -23.96
CA PHE A 263 -2.13 5.65 -22.83
C PHE A 263 -0.70 5.35 -23.29
N LEU A 264 -0.51 4.47 -24.27
CA LEU A 264 0.83 4.11 -24.77
C LEU A 264 1.58 5.33 -25.30
N ARG A 265 0.90 6.19 -26.09
CA ARG A 265 1.51 7.44 -26.58
C ARG A 265 1.90 8.40 -25.46
N ARG A 266 1.07 8.49 -24.41
CA ARG A 266 1.35 9.32 -23.23
C ARG A 266 2.43 8.70 -22.35
N ALA A 267 2.45 7.38 -22.18
CA ALA A 267 3.47 6.67 -21.43
C ALA A 267 4.87 6.88 -22.02
N GLU A 268 5.01 6.88 -23.34
CA GLU A 268 6.28 7.19 -24.00
C GLU A 268 6.80 8.59 -23.62
N LYS A 269 5.91 9.61 -23.65
CA LYS A 269 6.26 10.98 -23.24
C LYS A 269 6.57 11.06 -21.74
N ILE A 270 5.78 10.40 -20.90
CA ILE A 270 6.00 10.33 -19.46
C ILE A 270 7.36 9.72 -19.16
N ASN A 271 7.73 8.61 -19.83
CA ASN A 271 9.05 8.00 -19.71
C ASN A 271 10.18 8.95 -20.16
N HIS A 272 9.94 9.75 -21.22
CA HIS A 272 10.89 10.77 -21.67
C HIS A 272 11.12 11.82 -20.57
N TYR A 273 10.05 12.38 -20.00
CA TYR A 273 10.17 13.35 -18.90
C TYR A 273 10.78 12.75 -17.64
N ALA A 274 10.51 11.47 -17.35
CA ALA A 274 11.17 10.78 -16.24
C ALA A 274 12.69 10.77 -16.40
N ARG A 275 13.18 10.48 -17.60
CA ARG A 275 14.63 10.52 -17.90
C ARG A 275 15.18 11.95 -17.82
N GLU A 276 14.46 12.94 -18.36
CA GLU A 276 14.85 14.36 -18.32
C GLU A 276 14.93 14.89 -16.88
N TYR A 277 13.92 14.56 -16.06
CA TYR A 277 13.86 14.97 -14.65
C TYR A 277 14.74 14.11 -13.74
N GLY A 278 15.37 13.05 -14.22
CA GLY A 278 16.07 12.07 -13.40
C GLY A 278 15.15 11.42 -12.36
N ALA A 279 13.85 11.33 -12.66
CA ALA A 279 12.83 10.77 -11.81
C ALA A 279 12.82 9.23 -11.90
N ARG A 280 12.57 8.58 -10.77
CA ARG A 280 12.44 7.12 -10.69
C ARG A 280 11.03 6.67 -10.35
N GLY A 281 10.20 7.59 -9.86
CA GLY A 281 8.84 7.34 -9.44
C GLY A 281 7.80 8.11 -10.24
N PHE A 282 6.58 7.63 -10.12
CA PHE A 282 5.42 8.18 -10.79
C PHE A 282 4.22 8.27 -9.85
N ARG A 283 3.35 9.23 -10.12
CA ARG A 283 1.99 9.30 -9.58
C ARG A 283 1.03 9.76 -10.66
N ALA A 284 -0.05 9.01 -10.84
CA ALA A 284 -1.10 9.37 -11.79
C ALA A 284 -1.97 10.52 -11.25
N GLY A 285 -2.41 11.39 -12.15
CA GLY A 285 -3.37 12.44 -11.83
C GLY A 285 -4.67 11.86 -11.28
N VAL A 286 -5.21 12.47 -10.22
CA VAL A 286 -6.44 12.01 -9.55
C VAL A 286 -6.34 10.57 -9.03
N LEU A 287 -5.15 9.99 -8.95
CA LEU A 287 -4.89 8.57 -8.63
C LEU A 287 -5.66 7.59 -9.55
N TYR A 288 -5.96 7.97 -10.81
CA TYR A 288 -6.49 7.04 -11.79
C TYR A 288 -5.45 6.00 -12.17
N ARG A 289 -5.85 4.77 -12.38
CA ARG A 289 -4.91 3.66 -12.57
C ARG A 289 -5.51 2.50 -13.33
N LYS A 290 -4.66 1.82 -14.10
CA LYS A 290 -4.90 0.50 -14.67
C LYS A 290 -3.60 -0.29 -14.55
N LEU A 291 -3.48 -1.05 -13.47
CA LEU A 291 -2.24 -1.74 -13.13
C LEU A 291 -1.79 -2.74 -14.19
N ASP A 292 -2.72 -3.34 -14.93
CA ASP A 292 -2.41 -4.23 -16.06
C ASP A 292 -1.71 -3.51 -17.25
N TRP A 293 -1.54 -2.16 -17.18
CA TRP A 293 -0.88 -1.36 -18.21
C TRP A 293 0.50 -0.86 -17.77
N TYR A 294 0.95 -1.19 -16.57
CA TYR A 294 2.20 -0.69 -15.99
C TYR A 294 3.46 -1.22 -16.70
N ASP A 295 3.33 -2.25 -17.52
CA ASP A 295 4.38 -2.76 -18.41
C ASP A 295 4.94 -1.73 -19.40
N ALA A 296 4.17 -0.68 -19.71
CA ALA A 296 4.59 0.42 -20.57
C ALA A 296 5.44 1.49 -19.87
N TYR A 297 5.54 1.46 -18.54
CA TYR A 297 6.30 2.42 -17.76
C TYR A 297 7.74 1.94 -17.51
N GLU A 298 8.68 2.90 -17.56
CA GLU A 298 10.08 2.71 -17.20
C GLU A 298 10.38 3.09 -15.74
N PHE A 299 9.35 3.39 -14.95
CA PHE A 299 9.52 3.75 -13.55
C PHE A 299 9.94 2.58 -12.70
N SER A 300 10.76 2.87 -11.68
CA SER A 300 11.12 1.91 -10.64
C SER A 300 9.94 1.67 -9.70
N TYR A 301 9.19 2.72 -9.36
CA TYR A 301 8.06 2.64 -8.45
C TYR A 301 6.93 3.59 -8.85
N ASP A 302 5.73 3.25 -8.39
CA ASP A 302 4.49 4.03 -8.52
C ASP A 302 3.91 4.34 -7.14
N MET A 303 3.13 5.43 -7.05
CA MET A 303 2.49 5.88 -5.81
C MET A 303 1.02 6.27 -6.08
N SER A 304 0.33 5.53 -6.95
CA SER A 304 -1.00 5.90 -7.42
C SER A 304 -2.13 5.07 -6.80
N VAL A 305 -1.85 3.93 -6.16
CA VAL A 305 -2.89 3.06 -5.64
C VAL A 305 -3.19 3.38 -4.18
N PRO A 306 -4.40 3.81 -3.83
CA PRO A 306 -4.77 3.99 -2.43
C PRO A 306 -4.95 2.64 -1.73
N ASN A 307 -4.68 2.61 -0.44
CA ASN A 307 -4.98 1.46 0.43
C ASN A 307 -6.48 1.15 0.43
N VAL A 308 -7.30 2.19 0.60
CA VAL A 308 -8.75 2.17 0.43
C VAL A 308 -9.17 3.35 -0.44
N GLY A 309 -10.10 3.15 -1.37
CA GLY A 309 -10.60 4.22 -2.23
C GLY A 309 -11.32 5.27 -1.37
N HIS A 310 -10.74 6.45 -1.27
CA HIS A 310 -11.21 7.56 -0.43
C HIS A 310 -11.19 8.90 -1.14
N LEU A 311 -10.85 8.88 -2.40
CA LEU A 311 -10.84 10.07 -3.24
C LEU A 311 -11.88 9.94 -4.31
N ASP A 312 -12.20 11.09 -4.84
CA ASP A 312 -13.09 11.31 -5.98
C ASP A 312 -13.74 9.99 -6.41
N PRO A 313 -14.97 9.80 -6.61
CA PRO A 313 -15.77 8.58 -6.45
C PRO A 313 -15.13 7.29 -6.99
N GLN A 314 -13.88 7.04 -6.64
CA GLN A 314 -13.17 5.81 -6.97
C GLN A 314 -13.47 4.76 -5.91
N LEU A 315 -14.02 3.66 -6.39
CA LEU A 315 -14.16 2.45 -5.58
C LEU A 315 -12.84 1.69 -5.64
N GLY A 316 -12.57 0.94 -4.60
CA GLY A 316 -11.43 0.04 -4.59
C GLY A 316 -10.41 0.36 -3.51
N GLY A 317 -9.18 0.04 -3.79
CA GLY A 317 -8.01 0.10 -2.93
C GLY A 317 -7.23 -1.21 -2.98
N CYS A 318 -5.92 -1.16 -2.73
CA CYS A 318 -5.08 -2.36 -2.77
C CYS A 318 -5.19 -3.27 -1.54
N CYS A 319 -5.94 -2.87 -0.53
CA CYS A 319 -6.21 -3.65 0.68
C CYS A 319 -4.96 -4.10 1.44
N THR A 320 -3.84 -3.38 1.31
CA THR A 320 -2.59 -3.62 2.05
C THR A 320 -1.94 -2.31 2.46
N VAL A 321 -1.23 -2.33 3.56
CA VAL A 321 -0.39 -1.20 4.02
C VAL A 321 1.09 -1.40 3.68
N MET A 322 1.43 -2.43 2.92
CA MET A 322 2.80 -2.76 2.55
C MET A 322 3.06 -2.50 1.07
N PRO A 323 4.29 -2.13 0.67
CA PRO A 323 4.68 -2.10 -0.72
C PRO A 323 4.54 -3.47 -1.39
N TYR A 324 4.25 -3.47 -2.69
CA TYR A 324 4.14 -4.72 -3.46
C TYR A 324 4.52 -4.51 -4.93
N PHE A 325 4.95 -5.55 -5.60
CA PHE A 325 5.31 -5.48 -7.02
C PHE A 325 4.10 -5.68 -7.92
N VAL A 326 4.03 -4.86 -8.97
CA VAL A 326 3.17 -5.02 -10.14
C VAL A 326 4.09 -5.16 -11.35
N GLY A 327 4.38 -6.40 -11.76
CA GLY A 327 5.47 -6.66 -12.69
C GLY A 327 6.81 -6.17 -12.13
N ASN A 328 7.47 -5.28 -12.85
CA ASN A 328 8.75 -4.69 -12.44
C ASN A 328 8.62 -3.39 -11.63
N VAL A 329 7.42 -2.82 -11.55
CA VAL A 329 7.14 -1.58 -10.82
C VAL A 329 6.79 -1.90 -9.37
N LEU A 330 7.45 -1.24 -8.42
CA LEU A 330 7.07 -1.33 -7.01
C LEU A 330 5.95 -0.33 -6.72
N GLU A 331 4.79 -0.79 -6.29
CA GLU A 331 3.75 0.08 -5.77
C GLU A 331 4.03 0.46 -4.32
N LEU A 332 4.06 1.75 -4.04
CA LEU A 332 4.10 2.35 -2.70
C LEU A 332 2.70 2.91 -2.40
N PRO A 333 1.79 2.15 -1.81
CA PRO A 333 0.39 2.54 -1.72
C PRO A 333 0.19 3.84 -0.92
N VAL A 334 -0.80 4.63 -1.33
CA VAL A 334 -1.27 5.79 -0.56
C VAL A 334 -2.11 5.29 0.60
N THR A 335 -1.52 5.23 1.79
CA THR A 335 -2.13 4.58 2.96
C THR A 335 -2.85 5.54 3.90
N THR A 336 -2.64 6.83 3.73
CA THR A 336 -3.31 7.86 4.53
C THR A 336 -4.20 8.75 3.67
N ALA A 337 -5.16 9.41 4.29
CA ALA A 337 -6.00 10.38 3.60
C ALA A 337 -5.13 11.55 3.09
N GLN A 338 -5.39 12.00 1.87
CA GLN A 338 -4.75 13.20 1.35
C GLN A 338 -5.30 14.46 2.05
N ASP A 339 -4.53 15.52 2.05
CA ASP A 339 -4.96 16.83 2.53
C ASP A 339 -6.21 17.34 1.78
N TYR A 340 -6.34 17.05 0.47
CA TYR A 340 -7.56 17.31 -0.29
C TYR A 340 -8.79 16.70 0.37
N THR A 341 -8.70 15.45 0.81
CA THR A 341 -9.80 14.74 1.49
C THR A 341 -10.14 15.42 2.81
N LEU A 342 -9.13 15.76 3.62
CA LEU A 342 -9.34 16.44 4.89
C LEU A 342 -9.97 17.82 4.70
N PHE A 343 -9.32 18.69 3.93
CA PHE A 343 -9.69 20.10 3.86
C PHE A 343 -10.93 20.33 2.98
N ASN A 344 -11.02 19.60 1.86
CA ASN A 344 -12.07 19.86 0.87
C ASN A 344 -13.30 18.97 1.01
N ILE A 345 -13.13 17.72 1.45
CA ILE A 345 -14.25 16.77 1.61
C ILE A 345 -14.81 16.82 3.03
N PHE A 346 -13.96 16.66 4.03
CA PHE A 346 -14.40 16.66 5.43
C PHE A 346 -14.49 18.06 6.03
N SER A 347 -13.81 19.06 5.45
CA SER A 347 -13.63 20.39 6.04
C SER A 347 -12.97 20.33 7.43
N ASP A 348 -12.10 19.37 7.61
CA ASP A 348 -11.38 19.09 8.83
C ASP A 348 -9.93 19.60 8.69
N TYR A 349 -9.51 20.46 9.60
CA TYR A 349 -8.17 21.03 9.70
C TYR A 349 -7.46 20.57 10.97
N SER A 350 -7.90 19.44 11.52
CA SER A 350 -7.18 18.72 12.57
C SER A 350 -6.29 17.62 11.95
N ILE A 351 -5.40 17.04 12.76
CA ILE A 351 -4.63 15.85 12.37
C ILE A 351 -5.25 14.55 12.91
N ASP A 352 -6.47 14.57 13.42
CA ASP A 352 -7.07 13.45 14.14
C ASP A 352 -7.21 12.20 13.27
N LEU A 353 -7.66 12.38 12.02
CA LEU A 353 -7.74 11.26 11.07
C LEU A 353 -6.35 10.70 10.76
N TRP A 354 -5.37 11.57 10.49
CA TRP A 354 -3.99 11.14 10.27
C TRP A 354 -3.39 10.44 11.51
N GLN A 355 -3.65 10.94 12.73
CA GLN A 355 -3.21 10.28 13.95
C GLN A 355 -3.82 8.88 14.12
N ARG A 356 -5.10 8.73 13.80
CA ARG A 356 -5.77 7.43 13.80
C ARG A 356 -5.14 6.48 12.77
N GLN A 357 -4.87 6.95 11.55
CA GLN A 357 -4.23 6.16 10.51
C GLN A 357 -2.78 5.82 10.87
N ILE A 358 -2.01 6.78 11.39
CA ILE A 358 -0.66 6.55 11.91
C ILE A 358 -0.68 5.42 12.93
N LYS A 359 -1.57 5.48 13.93
CA LYS A 359 -1.70 4.43 14.95
C LYS A 359 -1.97 3.07 14.33
N LEU A 360 -3.03 2.96 13.50
CA LEU A 360 -3.43 1.70 12.88
C LEU A 360 -2.32 1.09 12.00
N ILE A 361 -1.60 1.92 11.26
CA ILE A 361 -0.54 1.46 10.35
C ILE A 361 0.73 1.09 11.13
N THR A 362 1.15 1.88 12.12
CA THR A 362 2.36 1.59 12.91
C THR A 362 2.18 0.36 13.82
N GLU A 363 1.00 0.14 14.37
CA GLU A 363 0.68 -1.09 15.12
C GLU A 363 0.75 -2.35 14.25
N ASN A 364 0.72 -2.18 12.93
CA ASN A 364 0.76 -3.26 11.94
C ASN A 364 1.97 -3.17 11.01
N HIS A 365 2.99 -2.44 11.42
CA HIS A 365 4.29 -2.36 10.75
C HIS A 365 4.26 -1.87 9.30
N GLY A 366 3.22 -1.13 8.90
CA GLY A 366 2.98 -0.72 7.52
C GLY A 366 3.77 0.52 7.08
N LEU A 367 3.60 0.86 5.80
CA LEU A 367 4.04 2.10 5.18
C LEU A 367 3.04 3.22 5.48
N LEU A 368 3.48 4.31 6.07
CA LEU A 368 2.77 5.58 6.17
C LEU A 368 3.10 6.40 4.91
N SER A 369 2.15 6.57 4.02
CA SER A 369 2.33 7.35 2.79
C SER A 369 1.40 8.55 2.80
N PHE A 370 1.99 9.75 2.94
CA PHE A 370 1.26 11.01 2.96
C PHE A 370 1.38 11.72 1.62
N ASN A 371 0.27 12.27 1.15
CA ASN A 371 0.22 13.17 0.01
C ASN A 371 -0.36 14.52 0.44
N VAL A 372 0.45 15.57 0.30
CA VAL A 372 0.12 16.94 0.69
C VAL A 372 0.45 17.88 -0.47
N HIS A 373 -0.53 18.69 -0.91
CA HIS A 373 -0.34 19.58 -2.05
C HIS A 373 0.25 20.93 -1.62
N PRO A 374 1.33 21.40 -2.27
CA PRO A 374 1.93 22.70 -1.96
C PRO A 374 0.94 23.86 -2.06
N ASP A 375 0.00 23.78 -3.01
CA ASP A 375 -1.02 24.81 -3.24
C ASP A 375 -1.89 25.07 -2.00
N TYR A 376 -2.16 24.06 -1.17
CA TYR A 376 -2.97 24.24 0.04
C TYR A 376 -2.18 24.84 1.19
N SER A 377 -0.86 24.70 1.20
CA SER A 377 0.01 25.27 2.23
C SER A 377 0.03 26.81 2.24
N LEU A 378 -0.52 27.45 1.21
CA LEU A 378 -0.72 28.90 1.14
C LEU A 378 -1.71 29.39 2.20
N GLU A 379 -2.73 28.59 2.53
CA GLU A 379 -3.68 28.91 3.60
C GLU A 379 -3.07 28.62 4.98
N LYS A 380 -3.09 29.61 5.88
CA LYS A 380 -2.46 29.48 7.21
C LYS A 380 -2.93 28.24 7.99
N ARG A 381 -4.23 27.98 8.07
CA ARG A 381 -4.74 26.84 8.87
C ARG A 381 -4.36 25.48 8.26
N ALA A 382 -4.28 25.38 6.93
CA ALA A 382 -3.82 24.16 6.26
C ALA A 382 -2.33 23.93 6.56
N ARG A 383 -1.53 25.02 6.51
CA ARG A 383 -0.11 24.98 6.89
C ARG A 383 0.10 24.64 8.36
N ASP A 384 -0.73 25.17 9.27
CA ASP A 384 -0.68 24.82 10.70
C ASP A 384 -0.97 23.34 10.92
N THR A 385 -1.96 22.76 10.21
CA THR A 385 -2.29 21.33 10.23
C THR A 385 -1.13 20.49 9.69
N TYR A 386 -0.54 20.89 8.56
CA TYR A 386 0.64 20.23 8.01
C TYR A 386 1.83 20.24 8.97
N THR A 387 2.11 21.40 9.57
CA THR A 387 3.17 21.55 10.58
C THR A 387 2.94 20.63 11.79
N ALA A 388 1.70 20.46 12.24
CA ALA A 388 1.35 19.52 13.31
C ALA A 388 1.59 18.05 12.90
N LEU A 389 1.34 17.70 11.63
CA LEU A 389 1.69 16.38 11.09
C LEU A 389 3.21 16.16 11.12
N LEU A 390 4.00 17.13 10.63
CA LEU A 390 5.47 17.05 10.63
C LEU A 390 6.03 16.91 12.05
N ALA A 391 5.51 17.64 13.01
CA ALA A 391 5.89 17.53 14.42
C ALA A 391 5.66 16.10 14.94
N ARG A 392 4.50 15.49 14.59
CA ARG A 392 4.18 14.09 14.95
C ARG A 392 5.13 13.08 14.30
N LEU A 393 5.38 13.21 13.00
CA LEU A 393 6.31 12.32 12.28
C LEU A 393 7.75 12.45 12.81
N SER A 394 8.21 13.68 13.05
CA SER A 394 9.51 13.93 13.65
C SER A 394 9.64 13.33 15.06
N GLN A 395 8.56 13.34 15.86
CA GLN A 395 8.53 12.65 17.16
C GLN A 395 8.73 11.15 17.00
N LEU A 396 7.96 10.50 16.12
CA LEU A 396 8.05 9.04 15.86
C LEU A 396 9.44 8.65 15.36
N ARG A 397 10.05 9.47 14.50
CA ARG A 397 11.43 9.27 14.03
C ARG A 397 12.43 9.31 15.19
N ARG A 398 12.35 10.35 16.06
CA ARG A 398 13.25 10.46 17.23
C ARG A 398 13.09 9.30 18.23
N GLN A 399 11.91 8.70 18.30
CA GLN A 399 11.64 7.51 19.12
C GLN A 399 12.18 6.22 18.47
N GLY A 400 12.70 6.27 17.24
CA GLY A 400 13.16 5.09 16.49
C GLY A 400 12.01 4.19 16.01
N GLU A 401 10.76 4.63 16.10
CA GLU A 401 9.60 3.82 15.70
C GLU A 401 9.40 3.81 14.19
N VAL A 402 9.67 4.94 13.52
CA VAL A 402 9.41 5.11 12.10
C VAL A 402 10.69 5.50 11.36
N TRP A 403 11.00 4.76 10.32
CA TRP A 403 12.00 5.15 9.34
C TRP A 403 11.41 6.20 8.40
N MET A 404 11.83 7.47 8.54
CA MET A 404 11.49 8.53 7.61
C MET A 404 12.37 8.40 6.37
N ALA A 405 11.77 8.06 5.24
CA ALA A 405 12.48 7.75 4.00
C ALA A 405 11.95 8.56 2.83
N LEU A 406 12.77 8.72 1.81
CA LEU A 406 12.30 9.09 0.47
C LEU A 406 11.71 7.87 -0.25
N PRO A 407 10.73 8.05 -1.15
CA PRO A 407 10.17 6.94 -1.93
C PRO A 407 11.24 6.08 -2.63
N ARG A 408 12.29 6.69 -3.21
CA ARG A 408 13.42 5.97 -3.83
C ARG A 408 14.19 5.08 -2.85
N GLU A 409 14.28 5.47 -1.57
CA GLU A 409 14.97 4.69 -0.56
C GLU A 409 14.15 3.46 -0.16
N VAL A 410 12.81 3.61 -0.11
CA VAL A 410 11.88 2.50 0.10
C VAL A 410 11.94 1.53 -1.07
N ASP A 411 11.96 2.04 -2.31
CA ASP A 411 12.11 1.21 -3.52
C ASP A 411 13.40 0.39 -3.50
N LEU A 412 14.53 1.03 -3.21
CA LEU A 412 15.82 0.33 -3.12
C LEU A 412 15.81 -0.74 -2.03
N TRP A 413 15.32 -0.40 -0.83
CA TRP A 413 15.22 -1.35 0.27
C TRP A 413 14.32 -2.54 -0.06
N TRP A 414 13.14 -2.29 -0.63
CA TRP A 414 12.19 -3.35 -0.94
C TRP A 414 12.70 -4.31 -2.02
N ARG A 415 13.42 -3.76 -3.01
CA ARG A 415 14.10 -4.57 -4.04
C ARG A 415 15.27 -5.38 -3.48
N ASP A 416 16.06 -4.80 -2.59
CA ASP A 416 17.14 -5.51 -1.91
C ASP A 416 16.56 -6.62 -1.04
N ARG A 417 15.56 -6.32 -0.23
CA ARG A 417 14.85 -7.27 0.62
C ARG A 417 14.28 -8.45 -0.17
N ALA A 418 13.66 -8.20 -1.33
CA ALA A 418 13.11 -9.25 -2.20
C ALA A 418 14.19 -10.19 -2.78
N ARG A 419 15.45 -9.76 -2.82
CA ARG A 419 16.61 -10.58 -3.26
C ARG A 419 17.34 -11.26 -2.13
N MET A 420 17.03 -10.91 -0.89
CA MET A 420 17.60 -11.57 0.27
C MET A 420 17.01 -12.97 0.46
N LYS A 421 17.76 -13.82 1.11
CA LYS A 421 17.37 -15.18 1.48
C LYS A 421 17.76 -15.47 2.90
N ILE A 422 16.98 -16.30 3.55
CA ILE A 422 17.34 -16.89 4.84
C ILE A 422 17.94 -18.27 4.59
N SER A 423 19.15 -18.50 5.05
CA SER A 423 19.86 -19.78 5.01
C SER A 423 20.16 -20.29 6.41
N GLY A 424 20.36 -21.59 6.56
CA GLY A 424 20.66 -22.24 7.84
C GLY A 424 19.56 -23.16 8.34
N GLU A 425 19.65 -23.53 9.61
CA GLU A 425 18.73 -24.44 10.30
C GLU A 425 18.24 -23.78 11.59
N ALA A 426 17.24 -24.41 12.23
CA ALA A 426 16.65 -23.92 13.45
C ALA A 426 17.70 -23.49 14.52
N GLY A 427 17.62 -22.24 14.95
CA GLY A 427 18.55 -21.61 15.89
C GLY A 427 19.85 -21.02 15.28
N ARG A 428 20.08 -21.17 13.96
CA ARG A 428 21.29 -20.66 13.26
C ARG A 428 20.97 -19.99 11.93
N TRP A 429 19.83 -19.32 11.85
CA TRP A 429 19.42 -18.61 10.65
C TRP A 429 20.31 -17.41 10.32
N ARG A 430 20.61 -17.20 9.04
CA ARG A 430 21.39 -16.06 8.54
C ARG A 430 20.70 -15.44 7.34
N ILE A 431 20.81 -14.13 7.21
CA ILE A 431 20.34 -13.39 6.04
C ILE A 431 21.49 -13.25 5.06
N GLU A 432 21.27 -13.60 3.81
CA GLU A 432 22.19 -13.44 2.69
C GLU A 432 21.55 -12.58 1.60
N GLY A 433 22.37 -11.80 0.88
CA GLY A 433 21.92 -10.95 -0.21
C GLY A 433 22.33 -9.47 -0.07
N PRO A 434 21.91 -8.62 -1.01
CA PRO A 434 22.23 -7.19 -0.98
C PRO A 434 21.51 -6.49 0.18
N GLY A 435 22.15 -5.49 0.80
CA GLY A 435 21.56 -4.71 1.91
C GLY A 435 21.37 -5.46 3.23
N ARG A 436 21.92 -6.69 3.36
CA ARG A 436 21.77 -7.54 4.55
C ARG A 436 22.29 -6.91 5.85
N GLU A 437 23.20 -5.97 5.76
CA GLU A 437 23.78 -5.26 6.92
C GLU A 437 22.73 -4.41 7.65
N ARG A 438 21.69 -3.99 6.93
CA ARG A 438 20.54 -3.27 7.48
C ARG A 438 19.36 -4.18 7.80
N ALA A 439 19.37 -5.42 7.32
CA ALA A 439 18.30 -6.37 7.56
C ALA A 439 18.30 -6.89 9.00
N ARG A 440 17.13 -7.23 9.50
CA ARG A 440 16.96 -7.92 10.79
C ARG A 440 16.17 -9.20 10.58
N LEU A 441 16.66 -10.26 11.18
CA LEU A 441 15.92 -11.51 11.30
C LEU A 441 14.83 -11.32 12.35
N ALA A 442 13.60 -11.65 11.99
CA ALA A 442 12.48 -11.64 12.89
C ALA A 442 11.79 -13.00 12.90
N TYR A 443 10.99 -13.25 13.91
CA TYR A 443 10.24 -14.49 14.10
C TYR A 443 8.75 -14.16 14.22
N ALA A 444 7.95 -14.80 13.37
CA ALA A 444 6.51 -14.77 13.49
C ALA A 444 6.06 -15.93 14.37
N SER A 445 5.24 -15.68 15.35
CA SER A 445 4.71 -16.67 16.29
C SER A 445 3.21 -16.54 16.46
N LEU A 446 2.51 -17.62 16.83
CA LEU A 446 1.09 -17.59 17.13
C LEU A 446 0.85 -17.14 18.57
N ALA A 447 0.15 -16.02 18.74
CA ALA A 447 -0.38 -15.55 20.01
C ALA A 447 -1.92 -15.71 19.99
N GLY A 448 -2.41 -16.87 20.39
CA GLY A 448 -3.79 -17.28 20.17
C GLY A 448 -4.08 -17.48 18.67
N ASP A 449 -5.00 -16.69 18.09
CA ASP A 449 -5.33 -16.73 16.66
C ASP A 449 -4.67 -15.62 15.84
N ARG A 450 -3.75 -14.85 16.45
CA ARG A 450 -3.05 -13.73 15.81
C ARG A 450 -1.57 -14.03 15.65
N ILE A 451 -0.96 -13.48 14.59
CA ILE A 451 0.48 -13.48 14.45
C ILE A 451 1.07 -12.33 15.27
N SER A 452 2.12 -12.64 16.01
CA SER A 452 2.99 -11.67 16.68
C SER A 452 4.40 -11.79 16.15
N TYR A 453 5.16 -10.71 16.16
CA TYR A 453 6.52 -10.65 15.66
C TYR A 453 7.50 -10.27 16.75
N THR A 454 8.65 -10.96 16.79
CA THR A 454 9.75 -10.68 17.72
C THR A 454 11.09 -10.75 16.98
N PHE A 455 12.12 -10.06 17.51
CA PHE A 455 13.50 -10.19 17.00
C PHE A 455 14.27 -11.29 17.74
N ASP A 456 13.80 -11.72 18.89
CA ASP A 456 14.42 -12.80 19.66
C ASP A 456 13.90 -14.15 19.21
N SER A 457 14.82 -15.11 19.03
CA SER A 457 14.46 -16.49 18.73
C SER A 457 13.71 -17.10 19.94
N PRO A 458 12.53 -17.67 19.75
CA PRO A 458 11.85 -18.39 20.83
C PRO A 458 12.61 -19.67 21.24
N VAL A 459 13.52 -20.17 20.41
CA VAL A 459 14.38 -21.33 20.67
C VAL A 459 15.57 -20.89 21.52
N GLY A 460 15.37 -20.74 22.84
CA GLY A 460 16.46 -20.33 23.74
C GLY A 460 16.01 -19.96 25.15
N GLN A 461 14.73 -19.75 25.36
CA GLN A 461 14.21 -19.65 26.73
C GLN A 461 13.92 -21.07 27.27
N ALA A 462 14.92 -21.67 27.91
CA ALA A 462 14.63 -22.79 28.81
C ALA A 462 13.56 -22.34 29.82
N PRO A 463 12.55 -23.17 30.15
CA PRO A 463 11.58 -22.83 31.17
C PRO A 463 12.28 -22.77 32.52
N GLY A 464 12.65 -21.58 32.99
CA GLY A 464 13.25 -21.43 34.31
C GLY A 464 14.18 -20.25 34.47
N ALA A 465 13.64 -19.05 34.55
CA ALA A 465 14.18 -17.98 35.39
C ALA A 465 13.08 -16.93 35.60
N ARG A 466 12.21 -17.16 36.56
CA ARG A 466 11.45 -16.08 37.21
C ARG A 466 12.47 -15.19 37.90
N VAL A 467 12.74 -14.03 37.35
CA VAL A 467 13.40 -12.96 38.08
C VAL A 467 12.35 -12.40 39.05
N ASN A 468 12.40 -12.83 40.30
CA ASN A 468 11.77 -12.15 41.42
C ASN A 468 12.43 -10.78 41.58
N SER A 469 11.79 -9.73 41.12
CA SER A 469 12.06 -8.38 41.59
C SER A 469 11.14 -8.10 42.77
N SER A 470 11.60 -8.48 43.97
CA SER A 470 11.12 -7.91 45.21
C SER A 470 11.54 -6.44 45.26
N PHE A 471 10.56 -5.55 45.16
CA PHE A 471 10.64 -4.22 45.72
C PHE A 471 9.80 -4.23 47.01
N GLU A 472 10.47 -4.05 48.15
CA GLU A 472 9.96 -3.58 49.39
C GLU A 472 10.85 -2.40 49.84
N PRO A 473 10.30 -1.55 50.76
CA PRO A 473 9.15 -0.64 50.65
C PRO A 473 9.58 0.81 50.39
#